data_bb5f3c0b21e5e45c90151fc959b86304
#
_entry.id   bb5f3c0b21e5e45c90151fc959b86304
#
_cell.length_a   1.000
_cell.length_b   1.000
_cell.length_c   1.000
_cell.angle_alpha   90.00
_cell.angle_beta   90.00
_cell.angle_gamma   90.00
#
_symmetry.space_group_name_H-M   'P 1'
#
loop_
_entity.id
_entity.type
_entity.pdbx_description
1 polymer ?
#
loop_
_entity_poly.entity_id
_entity_poly.type
_entity_poly.pdbx_seq_one_letter_code
_entity_poly.pdbx_strand_id
1 'polypeptide(L)'
;MNNPFDKALHFPATLRNRNAIAEVLKEYLPETGVVLEIGSGSGEHGTFFANIFSNLDWQLSDNDPVNLDSIRAWIDYELPDKLNIFPPLLIDVSNIPLPVKFANVIICINVVHITPWNVTEGLMKNAGVLLPKGGTLYLYGPYKVSGKHTSPSNEIFDLSLRAENEKWGVRDMESICAEAKKNNLKFIERVKMPSNNQSLIFCKDV
;
A
#
# COMPACT_ATOMS: atom_id res chain seq x y z
N MET A 1 -31.66 -13.89 -1.00
CA MET A 1 -30.82 -12.81 -0.45
C MET A 1 -29.42 -13.06 -0.96
N ASN A 2 -28.82 -12.13 -1.70
CA ASN A 2 -27.43 -12.29 -2.17
C ASN A 2 -26.53 -12.29 -0.93
N ASN A 3 -25.63 -13.26 -0.87
CA ASN A 3 -24.61 -13.28 0.18
C ASN A 3 -23.74 -12.03 0.03
N PRO A 4 -23.58 -11.17 1.07
CA PRO A 4 -22.71 -9.97 0.98
C PRO A 4 -21.28 -10.31 0.53
N PHE A 5 -20.82 -11.53 0.82
CA PHE A 5 -19.50 -12.02 0.43
C PHE A 5 -19.36 -12.35 -1.06
N ASP A 6 -20.47 -12.41 -1.84
CA ASP A 6 -20.43 -12.68 -3.29
C ASP A 6 -19.64 -11.62 -4.08
N LYS A 7 -19.44 -10.43 -3.50
CA LYS A 7 -18.62 -9.34 -4.08
C LYS A 7 -17.15 -9.35 -3.65
N ALA A 8 -16.76 -10.20 -2.71
CA ALA A 8 -15.40 -10.26 -2.21
C ALA A 8 -14.46 -10.84 -3.27
N LEU A 9 -13.51 -10.06 -3.72
CA LEU A 9 -12.44 -10.49 -4.60
C LEU A 9 -11.33 -11.18 -3.80
N HIS A 10 -10.63 -12.11 -4.43
CA HIS A 10 -9.50 -12.82 -3.85
C HIS A 10 -8.25 -12.62 -4.70
N PHE A 11 -7.22 -12.05 -4.10
CA PHE A 11 -5.92 -11.91 -4.74
C PHE A 11 -4.92 -12.90 -4.10
N PRO A 12 -4.52 -13.98 -4.81
CA PRO A 12 -3.71 -15.06 -4.24
C PRO A 12 -2.38 -14.61 -3.61
N ALA A 13 -1.88 -13.43 -3.99
CA ALA A 13 -0.67 -12.85 -3.40
C ALA A 13 -0.87 -12.48 -1.92
N THR A 14 -2.08 -12.03 -1.54
CA THR A 14 -2.39 -11.56 -0.19
C THR A 14 -2.17 -12.62 0.86
N LEU A 15 -2.69 -13.83 0.64
CA LEU A 15 -2.52 -14.95 1.59
C LEU A 15 -1.04 -15.33 1.78
N ARG A 16 -0.21 -15.15 0.74
CA ARG A 16 1.21 -15.52 0.80
C ARG A 16 2.08 -14.50 1.52
N ASN A 17 1.69 -13.22 1.54
CA ASN A 17 2.57 -12.16 2.02
C ASN A 17 2.06 -11.40 3.25
N ARG A 18 0.75 -11.45 3.56
CA ARG A 18 0.15 -10.65 4.64
C ARG A 18 0.80 -10.86 6.01
N ASN A 19 1.16 -12.10 6.37
CA ASN A 19 1.81 -12.38 7.65
C ASN A 19 3.23 -11.78 7.70
N ALA A 20 4.02 -11.95 6.63
CA ALA A 20 5.36 -11.38 6.56
C ALA A 20 5.33 -9.84 6.56
N ILE A 21 4.34 -9.23 5.88
CA ILE A 21 4.13 -7.78 5.91
C ILE A 21 3.76 -7.33 7.33
N ALA A 22 2.86 -8.04 8.01
CA ALA A 22 2.45 -7.72 9.38
C ALA A 22 3.63 -7.73 10.37
N GLU A 23 4.55 -8.69 10.24
CA GLU A 23 5.74 -8.74 11.11
C GLU A 23 6.63 -7.49 10.91
N VAL A 24 6.79 -7.01 9.68
CA VAL A 24 7.52 -5.76 9.45
C VAL A 24 6.73 -4.55 9.96
N LEU A 25 5.42 -4.49 9.70
CA LEU A 25 4.59 -3.37 10.15
C LEU A 25 4.61 -3.17 11.66
N LYS A 26 4.72 -4.24 12.49
CA LYS A 26 4.82 -4.14 13.96
C LYS A 26 5.93 -3.20 14.43
N GLU A 27 7.05 -3.12 13.68
CA GLU A 27 8.20 -2.31 14.04
C GLU A 27 8.01 -0.81 13.71
N TYR A 28 7.05 -0.50 12.83
CA TYR A 28 6.90 0.86 12.27
C TYR A 28 5.53 1.49 12.52
N LEU A 29 4.56 0.72 12.99
CA LEU A 29 3.24 1.24 13.37
C LEU A 29 3.30 1.91 14.74
N PRO A 30 2.64 3.07 14.95
CA PRO A 30 2.48 3.68 16.27
C PRO A 30 1.51 2.86 17.14
N GLU A 31 1.50 3.12 18.43
CA GLU A 31 0.55 2.48 19.36
C GLU A 31 -0.91 2.81 19.02
N THR A 32 -1.17 4.05 18.59
CA THR A 32 -2.50 4.52 18.17
C THR A 32 -2.38 5.48 16.99
N GLY A 33 -3.44 5.66 16.24
CA GLY A 33 -3.49 6.64 15.15
C GLY A 33 -4.20 6.10 13.92
N VAL A 34 -4.16 6.87 12.83
CA VAL A 34 -4.83 6.57 11.57
C VAL A 34 -3.86 5.96 10.57
N VAL A 35 -4.23 4.82 10.01
CA VAL A 35 -3.54 4.17 8.88
C VAL A 35 -4.37 4.36 7.62
N LEU A 36 -3.79 4.95 6.59
CA LEU A 36 -4.37 5.05 5.26
C LEU A 36 -3.72 4.00 4.34
N GLU A 37 -4.50 3.06 3.82
CA GLU A 37 -4.04 2.14 2.79
C GLU A 37 -4.45 2.65 1.40
N ILE A 38 -3.48 2.81 0.52
CA ILE A 38 -3.66 3.24 -0.87
C ILE A 38 -3.60 2.02 -1.79
N GLY A 39 -4.65 1.85 -2.61
CA GLY A 39 -4.75 0.72 -3.54
C GLY A 39 -4.97 -0.59 -2.80
N SER A 40 -6.00 -0.65 -1.95
CA SER A 40 -6.32 -1.82 -1.12
C SER A 40 -6.77 -3.05 -1.92
N GLY A 41 -7.07 -2.88 -3.22
CA GLY A 41 -7.46 -3.95 -4.12
C GLY A 41 -8.66 -4.74 -3.60
N SER A 42 -8.48 -6.04 -3.33
CA SER A 42 -9.56 -6.88 -2.77
C SER A 42 -10.03 -6.44 -1.38
N GLY A 43 -9.19 -5.79 -0.59
CA GLY A 43 -9.45 -5.45 0.81
C GLY A 43 -8.90 -6.46 1.83
N GLU A 44 -8.43 -7.63 1.38
CA GLU A 44 -7.95 -8.70 2.27
C GLU A 44 -6.76 -8.29 3.15
N HIS A 45 -5.83 -7.47 2.64
CA HIS A 45 -4.71 -6.96 3.46
C HIS A 45 -5.22 -6.06 4.57
N GLY A 46 -5.98 -5.02 4.20
CA GLY A 46 -6.44 -4.02 5.14
C GLY A 46 -7.33 -4.60 6.24
N THR A 47 -8.27 -5.50 5.92
CA THR A 47 -9.12 -6.17 6.92
C THR A 47 -8.29 -7.07 7.84
N PHE A 48 -7.33 -7.81 7.29
CA PHE A 48 -6.41 -8.63 8.09
C PHE A 48 -5.57 -7.76 9.05
N PHE A 49 -5.01 -6.64 8.58
CA PHE A 49 -4.22 -5.75 9.44
C PHE A 49 -5.09 -5.01 10.47
N ALA A 50 -6.29 -4.55 10.10
CA ALA A 50 -7.22 -3.93 11.03
C ALA A 50 -7.64 -4.88 12.16
N ASN A 51 -7.70 -6.19 11.89
CA ASN A 51 -7.99 -7.19 12.90
C ASN A 51 -6.86 -7.36 13.91
N ILE A 52 -5.61 -7.45 13.46
CA ILE A 52 -4.45 -7.71 14.32
C ILE A 52 -3.90 -6.44 14.98
N PHE A 53 -4.03 -5.26 14.35
CA PHE A 53 -3.64 -3.96 14.88
C PHE A 53 -4.88 -3.15 15.29
N SER A 54 -5.67 -3.70 16.19
CA SER A 54 -7.01 -3.21 16.54
C SER A 54 -7.03 -1.88 17.32
N ASN A 55 -5.89 -1.39 17.76
CA ASN A 55 -5.70 -0.09 18.40
C ASN A 55 -5.43 1.06 17.41
N LEU A 56 -5.38 0.75 16.11
CA LEU A 56 -5.24 1.73 15.03
C LEU A 56 -6.54 1.86 14.24
N ASP A 57 -6.83 3.06 13.79
CA ASP A 57 -7.96 3.35 12.90
C ASP A 57 -7.55 3.16 11.43
N TRP A 58 -8.30 2.34 10.69
CA TRP A 58 -7.96 1.97 9.33
C TRP A 58 -8.88 2.62 8.31
N GLN A 59 -8.28 3.34 7.36
CA GLN A 59 -8.94 3.88 6.20
C GLN A 59 -8.41 3.19 4.94
N LEU A 60 -9.21 2.29 4.38
CA LEU A 60 -8.90 1.62 3.12
C LEU A 60 -9.34 2.48 1.94
N SER A 61 -8.65 2.36 0.81
CA SER A 61 -8.98 3.12 -0.38
C SER A 61 -8.53 2.42 -1.66
N ASP A 62 -9.26 2.68 -2.74
CA ASP A 62 -8.88 2.23 -4.08
C ASP A 62 -9.42 3.23 -5.12
N ASN A 63 -8.87 3.21 -6.33
CA ASN A 63 -9.36 4.03 -7.44
C ASN A 63 -10.40 3.32 -8.31
N ASP A 64 -10.66 2.02 -8.07
CA ASP A 64 -11.66 1.23 -8.77
C ASP A 64 -12.90 1.01 -7.87
N PRO A 65 -14.11 1.44 -8.31
CA PRO A 65 -15.35 1.18 -7.57
C PRO A 65 -15.64 -0.30 -7.32
N VAL A 66 -15.18 -1.20 -8.21
CA VAL A 66 -15.35 -2.65 -8.03
C VAL A 66 -14.54 -3.13 -6.81
N ASN A 67 -13.32 -2.62 -6.65
CA ASN A 67 -12.50 -2.90 -5.48
C ASN A 67 -13.13 -2.34 -4.20
N LEU A 68 -13.79 -1.18 -4.24
CA LEU A 68 -14.51 -0.65 -3.07
C LEU A 68 -15.65 -1.56 -2.61
N ASP A 69 -16.37 -2.17 -3.55
CA ASP A 69 -17.44 -3.14 -3.22
C ASP A 69 -16.83 -4.40 -2.58
N SER A 70 -15.69 -4.86 -3.08
CA SER A 70 -14.95 -5.98 -2.48
C SER A 70 -14.45 -5.65 -1.08
N ILE A 71 -13.85 -4.47 -0.88
CA ILE A 71 -13.39 -4.02 0.44
C ILE A 71 -14.54 -4.01 1.44
N ARG A 72 -15.73 -3.48 1.06
CA ARG A 72 -16.92 -3.50 1.93
C ARG A 72 -17.33 -4.92 2.29
N ALA A 73 -17.35 -5.83 1.30
CA ALA A 73 -17.71 -7.22 1.53
C ALA A 73 -16.74 -7.91 2.51
N TRP A 74 -15.44 -7.63 2.40
CA TRP A 74 -14.43 -8.14 3.34
C TRP A 74 -14.59 -7.56 4.75
N ILE A 75 -14.87 -6.24 4.87
CA ILE A 75 -15.14 -5.60 6.17
C ILE A 75 -16.36 -6.23 6.83
N ASP A 76 -17.47 -6.36 6.11
CA ASP A 76 -18.72 -6.92 6.63
C ASP A 76 -18.56 -8.39 7.05
N TYR A 77 -17.70 -9.14 6.37
CA TYR A 77 -17.47 -10.55 6.66
C TYR A 77 -16.48 -10.78 7.82
N GLU A 78 -15.30 -10.14 7.77
CA GLU A 78 -14.21 -10.38 8.72
C GLU A 78 -14.33 -9.53 10.01
N LEU A 79 -14.96 -8.37 9.92
CA LEU A 79 -14.93 -7.33 10.95
C LEU A 79 -16.31 -6.71 11.23
N PRO A 80 -17.42 -7.51 11.32
CA PRO A 80 -18.78 -6.96 11.36
C PRO A 80 -19.03 -6.01 12.56
N ASP A 81 -18.35 -6.24 13.68
CA ASP A 81 -18.52 -5.46 14.91
C ASP A 81 -17.34 -4.53 15.22
N LYS A 82 -16.38 -4.37 14.31
CA LYS A 82 -15.20 -3.55 14.55
C LYS A 82 -15.47 -2.07 14.24
N LEU A 83 -15.05 -1.21 15.16
CA LEU A 83 -15.17 0.24 15.04
C LEU A 83 -13.90 0.93 14.52
N ASN A 84 -12.82 0.17 14.38
CA ASN A 84 -11.51 0.69 13.99
C ASN A 84 -11.22 0.60 12.48
N ILE A 85 -12.24 0.38 11.67
CA ILE A 85 -12.12 0.40 10.21
C ILE A 85 -13.25 1.22 9.61
N PHE A 86 -12.89 2.21 8.78
CA PHE A 86 -13.83 3.11 8.17
C PHE A 86 -14.35 2.59 6.81
N PRO A 87 -15.51 3.05 6.34
CA PRO A 87 -15.96 2.79 4.98
C PRO A 87 -14.89 3.17 3.95
N PRO A 88 -14.62 2.34 2.93
CA PRO A 88 -13.54 2.59 1.99
C PRO A 88 -13.81 3.84 1.14
N LEU A 89 -12.75 4.56 0.77
CA LEU A 89 -12.78 5.76 -0.04
C LEU A 89 -12.36 5.50 -1.48
N LEU A 90 -13.06 6.14 -2.42
CA LEU A 90 -12.60 6.21 -3.81
C LEU A 90 -11.47 7.25 -3.89
N ILE A 91 -10.24 6.77 -4.07
CA ILE A 91 -9.04 7.61 -4.12
C ILE A 91 -8.19 7.26 -5.33
N ASP A 92 -8.04 8.21 -6.24
CA ASP A 92 -6.92 8.22 -7.17
C ASP A 92 -5.79 9.06 -6.54
N VAL A 93 -4.73 8.38 -6.12
CA VAL A 93 -3.61 9.02 -5.40
C VAL A 93 -2.78 9.97 -6.26
N SER A 94 -2.97 9.98 -7.58
CA SER A 94 -2.37 11.00 -8.47
C SER A 94 -3.03 12.37 -8.32
N ASN A 95 -4.24 12.45 -7.75
CA ASN A 95 -4.93 13.69 -7.46
C ASN A 95 -4.42 14.34 -6.17
N ILE A 96 -4.46 15.67 -6.12
CA ILE A 96 -4.02 16.46 -4.97
C ILE A 96 -4.96 17.65 -4.81
N PRO A 97 -5.51 17.88 -3.60
CA PRO A 97 -5.41 17.09 -2.37
C PRO A 97 -6.28 15.84 -2.39
N LEU A 98 -5.96 14.86 -1.56
CA LEU A 98 -6.85 13.73 -1.27
C LEU A 98 -8.02 14.14 -0.36
N PRO A 99 -9.13 13.37 -0.34
CA PRO A 99 -10.26 13.60 0.57
C PRO A 99 -9.97 13.19 2.03
N VAL A 100 -8.71 12.95 2.37
CA VAL A 100 -8.20 12.63 3.71
C VAL A 100 -7.38 13.80 4.21
N LYS A 101 -7.52 14.16 5.48
CA LYS A 101 -6.82 15.33 6.05
C LYS A 101 -5.52 14.97 6.78
N PHE A 102 -5.39 13.71 7.21
CA PHE A 102 -4.31 13.29 8.08
C PHE A 102 -4.20 11.76 8.09
N ALA A 103 -2.98 11.24 8.20
CA ALA A 103 -2.68 9.84 8.50
C ALA A 103 -1.35 9.77 9.26
N ASN A 104 -1.25 8.91 10.28
CA ASN A 104 0.02 8.63 10.96
C ASN A 104 0.90 7.70 10.14
N VAL A 105 0.25 6.81 9.37
CA VAL A 105 0.90 5.83 8.50
C VAL A 105 0.17 5.77 7.16
N ILE A 106 0.92 5.71 6.08
CA ILE A 106 0.40 5.40 4.75
C ILE A 106 1.02 4.08 4.30
N ILE A 107 0.18 3.14 3.89
CA ILE A 107 0.59 1.82 3.37
C ILE A 107 0.21 1.73 1.90
N CYS A 108 1.13 1.22 1.07
CA CYS A 108 0.88 1.00 -0.34
C CYS A 108 1.56 -0.31 -0.77
N ILE A 109 0.74 -1.33 -1.11
CA ILE A 109 1.18 -2.70 -1.38
C ILE A 109 0.94 -3.04 -2.84
N ASN A 110 1.99 -3.37 -3.59
CA ASN A 110 1.93 -3.80 -4.98
C ASN A 110 1.29 -2.80 -5.98
N VAL A 111 1.29 -1.51 -5.70
CA VAL A 111 0.66 -0.48 -6.56
C VAL A 111 1.66 0.16 -7.53
N VAL A 112 2.81 0.60 -7.03
CA VAL A 112 3.71 1.49 -7.79
C VAL A 112 4.27 0.87 -9.09
N HIS A 113 4.27 -0.45 -9.21
CA HIS A 113 4.74 -1.14 -10.42
C HIS A 113 3.63 -1.50 -11.41
N ILE A 114 2.36 -1.48 -10.98
CA ILE A 114 1.18 -1.69 -11.85
C ILE A 114 0.42 -0.39 -12.15
N THR A 115 1.10 0.74 -12.04
CA THR A 115 0.56 2.07 -12.33
C THR A 115 1.61 2.92 -13.05
N PRO A 116 1.22 3.97 -13.81
CA PRO A 116 2.16 4.93 -14.37
C PRO A 116 2.93 5.70 -13.29
N TRP A 117 4.10 6.25 -13.63
CA TRP A 117 4.99 6.93 -12.66
C TRP A 117 4.36 8.12 -11.94
N ASN A 118 3.47 8.87 -12.59
CA ASN A 118 2.76 9.99 -11.97
C ASN A 118 1.92 9.57 -10.73
N VAL A 119 1.49 8.31 -10.66
CA VAL A 119 0.81 7.76 -9.45
C VAL A 119 1.80 7.65 -8.29
N THR A 120 3.04 7.26 -8.56
CA THR A 120 4.11 7.28 -7.54
C THR A 120 4.42 8.70 -7.08
N GLU A 121 4.53 9.67 -8.02
CA GLU A 121 4.73 11.09 -7.69
C GLU A 121 3.59 11.63 -6.82
N GLY A 122 2.33 11.31 -7.18
CA GLY A 122 1.15 11.67 -6.40
C GLY A 122 1.15 11.07 -5.00
N LEU A 123 1.50 9.77 -4.89
CA LEU A 123 1.62 9.08 -3.61
C LEU A 123 2.66 9.77 -2.69
N MET A 124 3.85 10.06 -3.22
CA MET A 124 4.90 10.72 -2.43
C MET A 124 4.50 12.12 -1.99
N LYS A 125 3.86 12.89 -2.89
CA LYS A 125 3.40 14.25 -2.59
C LYS A 125 2.30 14.25 -1.54
N ASN A 126 1.30 13.36 -1.66
CA ASN A 126 0.24 13.22 -0.67
C ASN A 126 0.79 12.72 0.67
N ALA A 127 1.71 11.75 0.67
CA ALA A 127 2.36 11.30 1.90
C ALA A 127 3.14 12.44 2.59
N GLY A 128 3.86 13.26 1.80
CA GLY A 128 4.55 14.44 2.32
C GLY A 128 3.63 15.50 2.96
N VAL A 129 2.36 15.56 2.57
CA VAL A 129 1.35 16.49 3.12
C VAL A 129 0.58 15.90 4.28
N LEU A 130 0.17 14.63 4.17
CA LEU A 130 -0.75 13.97 5.13
C LEU A 130 -0.04 13.45 6.38
N LEU A 131 1.21 13.01 6.24
CA LEU A 131 1.98 12.47 7.36
C LEU A 131 2.48 13.58 8.28
N PRO A 132 2.32 13.44 9.60
CA PRO A 132 2.98 14.30 10.56
C PRO A 132 4.49 14.03 10.57
N LYS A 133 5.26 14.89 11.19
CA LYS A 133 6.67 14.61 11.51
C LYS A 133 6.77 13.28 12.28
N GLY A 134 7.65 12.39 11.83
CA GLY A 134 7.78 11.03 12.35
C GLY A 134 6.78 10.02 11.79
N GLY A 135 5.79 10.46 10.98
CA GLY A 135 4.84 9.57 10.32
C GLY A 135 5.51 8.67 9.28
N THR A 136 4.95 7.49 9.08
CA THR A 136 5.55 6.42 8.25
C THR A 136 4.85 6.27 6.90
N LEU A 137 5.63 6.21 5.82
CA LEU A 137 5.19 5.67 4.54
C LEU A 137 5.82 4.28 4.36
N TYR A 138 4.98 3.26 4.19
CA TYR A 138 5.37 1.89 3.95
C TYR A 138 5.00 1.47 2.52
N LEU A 139 5.99 1.02 1.75
CA LEU A 139 5.78 0.48 0.41
C LEU A 139 6.20 -0.99 0.37
N TYR A 140 5.43 -1.82 -0.32
CA TYR A 140 5.77 -3.23 -0.53
C TYR A 140 5.64 -3.61 -2.00
N GLY A 141 6.60 -4.39 -2.48
CA GLY A 141 6.59 -4.95 -3.82
C GLY A 141 7.99 -5.36 -4.30
N PRO A 142 8.13 -5.77 -5.56
CA PRO A 142 9.41 -5.98 -6.18
C PRO A 142 10.04 -4.63 -6.56
N TYR A 143 11.34 -4.49 -6.30
CA TYR A 143 12.12 -3.31 -6.71
C TYR A 143 13.44 -3.75 -7.33
N LYS A 144 13.92 -3.00 -8.33
CA LYS A 144 15.31 -3.04 -8.77
C LYS A 144 16.19 -2.35 -7.73
N VAL A 145 17.46 -2.75 -7.69
CA VAL A 145 18.48 -2.11 -6.86
C VAL A 145 19.68 -1.81 -7.75
N SER A 146 20.08 -0.57 -7.77
CA SER A 146 21.15 -0.06 -8.67
C SER A 146 20.87 -0.43 -10.15
N GLY A 147 19.63 -0.24 -10.59
CA GLY A 147 19.18 -0.52 -11.95
C GLY A 147 19.04 -2.00 -12.31
N LYS A 148 19.28 -2.93 -11.38
CA LYS A 148 19.27 -4.38 -11.64
C LYS A 148 18.12 -5.07 -10.93
N HIS A 149 17.50 -6.04 -11.59
CA HIS A 149 16.54 -6.93 -10.94
C HIS A 149 17.21 -7.75 -9.84
N THR A 150 16.52 -7.93 -8.72
CA THR A 150 17.03 -8.69 -7.57
C THR A 150 16.88 -10.20 -7.74
N SER A 151 16.15 -10.62 -8.78
CA SER A 151 15.99 -12.03 -9.16
C SER A 151 15.52 -12.17 -10.61
N PRO A 152 15.75 -13.32 -11.25
CA PRO A 152 15.21 -13.63 -12.58
C PRO A 152 13.66 -13.58 -12.63
N SER A 153 12.99 -13.99 -11.55
CA SER A 153 11.52 -13.93 -11.47
C SER A 153 11.00 -12.49 -11.52
N ASN A 154 11.71 -11.53 -10.92
CA ASN A 154 11.33 -10.12 -10.98
C ASN A 154 11.57 -9.51 -12.37
N GLU A 155 12.56 -9.99 -13.11
CA GLU A 155 12.76 -9.59 -14.50
C GLU A 155 11.64 -10.08 -15.40
N ILE A 156 11.24 -11.36 -15.27
CA ILE A 156 10.10 -11.92 -15.99
C ILE A 156 8.82 -11.16 -15.66
N PHE A 157 8.61 -10.83 -14.39
CA PHE A 157 7.46 -10.04 -13.94
C PHE A 157 7.48 -8.62 -14.53
N ASP A 158 8.62 -7.93 -14.56
CA ASP A 158 8.77 -6.61 -15.21
C ASP A 158 8.39 -6.67 -16.69
N LEU A 159 8.85 -7.70 -17.40
CA LEU A 159 8.50 -7.91 -18.80
C LEU A 159 6.99 -8.14 -19.00
N SER A 160 6.34 -8.93 -18.14
CA SER A 160 4.89 -9.15 -18.22
C SER A 160 4.10 -7.86 -17.96
N LEU A 161 4.50 -7.07 -16.98
CA LEU A 161 3.87 -5.77 -16.69
C LEU A 161 3.98 -4.81 -17.89
N ARG A 162 5.16 -4.71 -18.49
CA ARG A 162 5.39 -3.85 -19.67
C ARG A 162 4.66 -4.32 -20.92
N ALA A 163 4.45 -5.62 -21.06
CA ALA A 163 3.65 -6.18 -22.15
C ALA A 163 2.15 -5.83 -21.99
N GLU A 164 1.67 -5.73 -20.74
CA GLU A 164 0.30 -5.31 -20.44
C GLU A 164 0.12 -3.79 -20.57
N ASN A 165 1.07 -3.02 -20.04
CA ASN A 165 1.09 -1.57 -20.17
C ASN A 165 2.54 -1.05 -20.15
N GLU A 166 2.96 -0.37 -21.22
CA GLU A 166 4.33 0.17 -21.35
C GLU A 166 4.77 1.13 -20.23
N LYS A 167 3.80 1.78 -19.55
CA LYS A 167 4.04 2.68 -18.42
C LYS A 167 4.21 1.97 -17.09
N TRP A 168 3.90 0.68 -17.03
CA TRP A 168 4.09 -0.15 -15.84
C TRP A 168 5.51 -0.74 -15.81
N GLY A 169 5.86 -1.35 -14.67
CA GLY A 169 7.12 -2.07 -14.54
C GLY A 169 7.72 -1.96 -13.14
N VAL A 170 8.60 -2.89 -12.83
CA VAL A 170 9.34 -2.93 -11.56
C VAL A 170 10.19 -1.67 -11.45
N ARG A 171 9.96 -0.88 -10.41
CA ARG A 171 10.61 0.42 -10.20
C ARG A 171 12.00 0.22 -9.59
N ASP A 172 12.88 1.16 -9.90
CA ASP A 172 14.18 1.26 -9.27
C ASP A 172 14.02 1.90 -7.88
N MET A 173 14.59 1.26 -6.85
CA MET A 173 14.50 1.73 -5.46
C MET A 173 15.08 3.14 -5.31
N GLU A 174 16.20 3.41 -5.98
CA GLU A 174 16.86 4.72 -5.91
C GLU A 174 15.97 5.82 -6.50
N SER A 175 15.19 5.52 -7.55
CA SER A 175 14.21 6.45 -8.11
C SER A 175 13.07 6.72 -7.14
N ILE A 176 12.56 5.69 -6.46
CA ILE A 176 11.56 5.83 -5.38
C ILE A 176 12.12 6.71 -4.26
N CYS A 177 13.35 6.43 -3.79
CA CYS A 177 13.99 7.22 -2.74
C CYS A 177 14.20 8.70 -3.15
N ALA A 178 14.59 8.93 -4.41
CA ALA A 178 14.76 10.28 -4.92
C ALA A 178 13.45 11.08 -4.95
N GLU A 179 12.34 10.42 -5.35
CA GLU A 179 11.01 11.04 -5.35
C GLU A 179 10.50 11.28 -3.92
N ALA A 180 10.68 10.32 -3.01
CA ALA A 180 10.36 10.47 -1.59
C ALA A 180 11.07 11.67 -0.96
N LYS A 181 12.37 11.83 -1.24
CA LYS A 181 13.18 12.95 -0.73
C LYS A 181 12.66 14.33 -1.14
N LYS A 182 12.14 14.48 -2.37
CA LYS A 182 11.53 15.75 -2.83
C LYS A 182 10.33 16.16 -1.98
N ASN A 183 9.69 15.20 -1.30
CA ASN A 183 8.49 15.38 -0.50
C ASN A 183 8.77 15.27 1.02
N ASN A 184 10.02 15.47 1.46
CA ASN A 184 10.47 15.40 2.85
C ASN A 184 10.20 14.03 3.50
N LEU A 185 10.30 12.95 2.72
CA LEU A 185 10.23 11.58 3.17
C LEU A 185 11.64 10.99 3.15
N LYS A 186 12.19 10.76 4.32
CA LYS A 186 13.52 10.17 4.50
C LYS A 186 13.44 8.66 4.41
N PHE A 187 14.24 8.06 3.54
CA PHE A 187 14.39 6.60 3.51
C PHE A 187 15.03 6.11 4.81
N ILE A 188 14.39 5.14 5.45
CA ILE A 188 14.83 4.54 6.71
C ILE A 188 15.46 3.19 6.46
N GLU A 189 14.74 2.27 5.81
CA GLU A 189 15.21 0.90 5.67
C GLU A 189 14.58 0.19 4.46
N ARG A 190 15.30 -0.83 3.99
CA ARG A 190 14.84 -1.84 3.05
C ARG A 190 14.88 -3.20 3.69
N VAL A 191 13.72 -3.80 3.92
CA VAL A 191 13.59 -5.16 4.44
C VAL A 191 13.38 -6.13 3.28
N LYS A 192 14.20 -7.18 3.19
CA LYS A 192 14.00 -8.26 2.22
C LYS A 192 12.78 -9.10 2.63
N MET A 193 11.91 -9.34 1.68
CA MET A 193 10.65 -10.05 1.88
C MET A 193 10.61 -11.36 1.08
N PRO A 194 9.71 -12.30 1.45
CA PRO A 194 9.51 -13.51 0.66
C PRO A 194 9.21 -13.24 -0.82
N SER A 195 9.48 -14.22 -1.67
CA SER A 195 9.24 -14.16 -3.12
C SER A 195 9.95 -12.99 -3.82
N ASN A 196 11.16 -12.64 -3.34
CA ASN A 196 11.99 -11.57 -3.90
C ASN A 196 11.36 -10.17 -3.88
N ASN A 197 10.34 -9.96 -3.02
CA ASN A 197 9.79 -8.66 -2.73
C ASN A 197 10.64 -7.90 -1.69
N GLN A 198 10.30 -6.66 -1.47
CA GLN A 198 10.97 -5.78 -0.53
C GLN A 198 9.94 -4.86 0.13
N SER A 199 10.14 -4.58 1.41
CA SER A 199 9.50 -3.47 2.10
C SER A 199 10.45 -2.27 2.08
N LEU A 200 9.97 -1.12 1.66
CA LEU A 200 10.70 0.15 1.72
C LEU A 200 9.98 1.05 2.74
N ILE A 201 10.71 1.48 3.74
CA ILE A 201 10.20 2.28 4.85
C ILE A 201 10.74 3.70 4.74
N PHE A 202 9.84 4.67 4.82
CA PHE A 202 10.17 6.10 4.84
C PHE A 202 9.53 6.75 6.04
N CYS A 203 10.20 7.77 6.59
CA CYS A 203 9.71 8.59 7.69
C CYS A 203 9.58 10.05 7.24
N LYS A 204 8.53 10.73 7.63
CA LYS A 204 8.36 12.16 7.41
C LYS A 204 9.34 12.92 8.29
N ASP A 205 10.24 13.71 7.67
CA ASP A 205 11.36 14.34 8.36
C ASP A 205 10.98 15.70 8.99
N VAL A 206 10.18 16.52 8.28
CA VAL A 206 9.81 17.89 8.71
C VAL A 206 8.34 18.15 8.52
#